data_75168dea16496c078eca4f5209339601
#
_entry.id   75168dea16496c078eca4f5209339601
#
_cell.length_a   1.000
_cell.length_b   1.000
_cell.length_c   1.000
_cell.angle_alpha   90.00
_cell.angle_beta   90.00
_cell.angle_gamma   90.00
#
_symmetry.space_group_name_H-M   'P 1'
#
loop_
_entity.id
_entity.type
_entity.pdbx_description
1 polymer ?
#
loop_
_entity_poly.entity_id
_entity_poly.type
_entity_poly.pdbx_seq_one_letter_code
_entity_poly.pdbx_strand_id
1 'polypeptide(L)'
;MDLRGGIKIMNRFTLQQTIDGVRASLKDATNKLAEMYADSSASMDARTEQQKLVKDLEEREAGLKAQLDKMDAEAKKKMDAQNVKNANVGSSKEEKILNAKAEIVRATMKNRAVSQEVLNALGDGSTLGNGDKILPSTMTNELLYEPLATNPLRSISTFTNITNLEVPKITFSLDDDDFITDGETAKELAASTDTIVFTRNKFKVFCDITETVLNGTNTNLMAVVNAGLQSGLAKKEKKVAFAPAESATEMSFYHQTGSKYDIKEVEGASLFEAIVNALADLEDDYAANAKVVMKKADYYSIITSLANNSTALYAAQPEQVIGAPVIFCDMATIPVVGDFKYSHFNYDLNMLYDTDKNVKTGLNSFVLTAWIDHKIKMKSAFRLTKVTP
;
A
#
# COMPACT_ATOMS: atom_id res chain seq x y z
N MET A 1 3.23 8.98 -55.60
CA MET A 1 2.30 9.65 -54.65
C MET A 1 1.57 8.55 -53.89
N ASP A 2 2.13 8.14 -52.78
CA ASP A 2 1.57 7.04 -51.96
C ASP A 2 1.03 7.65 -50.68
N LEU A 3 -0.29 7.86 -50.64
CA LEU A 3 -1.05 8.33 -49.53
C LEU A 3 -1.47 7.14 -48.64
N ARG A 4 -0.53 6.57 -47.87
CA ARG A 4 -0.87 5.70 -46.76
C ARG A 4 -0.58 6.46 -45.47
N GLY A 5 -1.58 7.21 -45.03
CA GLY A 5 -1.61 7.76 -43.67
C GLY A 5 -1.58 6.60 -42.63
N GLY A 6 -0.39 6.25 -42.18
CA GLY A 6 -0.21 5.26 -41.15
C GLY A 6 -0.90 5.75 -39.87
N ILE A 7 -2.02 5.13 -39.51
CA ILE A 7 -2.61 5.27 -38.17
C ILE A 7 -1.53 4.80 -37.20
N LYS A 8 -0.94 5.75 -36.47
CA LYS A 8 0.07 5.48 -35.44
C LYS A 8 -0.66 4.69 -34.33
N ILE A 9 -0.52 3.37 -34.36
CA ILE A 9 -1.12 2.50 -33.34
C ILE A 9 -0.46 2.90 -32.02
N MET A 10 -1.23 3.56 -31.16
CA MET A 10 -0.78 3.91 -29.81
C MET A 10 -0.54 2.61 -29.04
N ASN A 11 0.62 2.50 -28.39
CA ASN A 11 0.86 1.37 -27.52
C ASN A 11 0.08 1.56 -26.20
N ARG A 12 -0.08 0.48 -25.42
CA ARG A 12 -0.83 0.49 -24.16
C ARG A 12 -0.37 1.59 -23.19
N PHE A 13 0.94 1.79 -23.11
CA PHE A 13 1.55 2.78 -22.21
C PHE A 13 1.20 4.21 -22.63
N THR A 14 1.37 4.55 -23.91
CA THR A 14 0.99 5.87 -24.44
C THR A 14 -0.50 6.14 -24.34
N LEU A 15 -1.33 5.10 -24.49
CA LEU A 15 -2.78 5.22 -24.31
C LEU A 15 -3.12 5.53 -22.85
N GLN A 16 -2.48 4.85 -21.91
CA GLN A 16 -2.66 5.11 -20.48
C GLN A 16 -2.23 6.53 -20.10
N GLN A 17 -1.07 6.99 -20.56
CA GLN A 17 -0.63 8.38 -20.34
C GLN A 17 -1.62 9.39 -20.91
N THR A 18 -2.20 9.10 -22.09
CA THR A 18 -3.19 9.98 -22.71
C THR A 18 -4.47 10.05 -21.87
N ILE A 19 -4.92 8.91 -21.33
CA ILE A 19 -6.08 8.85 -20.43
C ILE A 19 -5.82 9.68 -19.17
N ASP A 20 -4.66 9.54 -18.57
CA ASP A 20 -4.28 10.28 -17.36
C ASP A 20 -4.20 11.80 -17.63
N GLY A 21 -3.69 12.20 -18.79
CA GLY A 21 -3.69 13.60 -19.24
C GLY A 21 -5.11 14.16 -19.46
N VAL A 22 -5.99 13.40 -20.11
CA VAL A 22 -7.41 13.81 -20.31
C VAL A 22 -8.12 13.90 -18.97
N ARG A 23 -7.87 12.99 -18.04
CA ARG A 23 -8.45 13.01 -16.69
C ARG A 23 -8.01 14.23 -15.88
N ALA A 24 -6.74 14.63 -15.97
CA ALA A 24 -6.26 15.85 -15.35
C ALA A 24 -6.98 17.08 -15.92
N SER A 25 -7.09 17.17 -17.25
CA SER A 25 -7.80 18.27 -17.92
C SER A 25 -9.29 18.29 -17.59
N LEU A 26 -9.93 17.12 -17.45
CA LEU A 26 -11.33 17.00 -17.04
C LEU A 26 -11.55 17.54 -15.62
N LYS A 27 -10.65 17.17 -14.70
CA LYS A 27 -10.69 17.67 -13.32
C LYS A 27 -10.57 19.20 -13.27
N ASP A 28 -9.62 19.76 -14.01
CA ASP A 28 -9.43 21.22 -14.06
C ASP A 28 -10.63 21.93 -14.69
N ALA A 29 -11.19 21.37 -15.77
CA ALA A 29 -12.37 21.92 -16.43
C ALA A 29 -13.61 21.86 -15.52
N THR A 30 -13.78 20.78 -14.75
CA THR A 30 -14.87 20.61 -13.79
C THR A 30 -14.75 21.59 -12.62
N ASN A 31 -13.53 21.77 -12.08
CA ASN A 31 -13.29 22.77 -11.04
C ASN A 31 -13.60 24.17 -11.51
N LYS A 32 -13.14 24.53 -12.71
CA LYS A 32 -13.43 25.83 -13.33
C LYS A 32 -14.94 26.04 -13.55
N LEU A 33 -15.65 25.00 -13.96
CA LEU A 33 -17.11 25.05 -14.09
C LEU A 33 -17.78 25.30 -12.73
N ALA A 34 -17.32 24.64 -11.67
CA ALA A 34 -17.82 24.84 -10.31
C ALA A 34 -17.57 26.28 -9.81
N GLU A 35 -16.37 26.83 -10.08
CA GLU A 35 -16.06 28.23 -9.78
C GLU A 35 -16.98 29.19 -10.53
N MET A 36 -17.26 28.94 -11.82
CA MET A 36 -18.18 29.75 -12.62
C MET A 36 -19.66 29.66 -12.16
N TYR A 37 -20.03 28.58 -11.49
CA TYR A 37 -21.34 28.49 -10.85
C TYR A 37 -21.41 29.26 -9.52
N ALA A 38 -20.29 29.31 -8.80
CA ALA A 38 -20.18 30.09 -7.57
C ALA A 38 -20.09 31.62 -7.83
N ASP A 39 -19.55 32.01 -9.01
CA ASP A 39 -19.44 33.40 -9.41
C ASP A 39 -20.72 33.91 -10.05
N SER A 40 -21.39 34.83 -9.37
CA SER A 40 -22.64 35.47 -9.85
C SER A 40 -22.42 36.36 -11.08
N SER A 41 -21.17 36.76 -11.37
CA SER A 41 -20.81 37.63 -12.52
C SER A 41 -20.53 36.85 -13.80
N ALA A 42 -20.34 35.51 -13.71
CA ALA A 42 -20.06 34.66 -14.87
C ALA A 42 -21.26 34.61 -15.84
N SER A 43 -20.99 34.89 -17.12
CA SER A 43 -22.02 34.89 -18.15
C SER A 43 -22.61 33.49 -18.41
N MET A 44 -23.84 33.41 -18.84
CA MET A 44 -24.52 32.15 -19.15
C MET A 44 -23.85 31.44 -20.34
N ASP A 45 -23.37 32.19 -21.32
CA ASP A 45 -22.68 31.64 -22.49
C ASP A 45 -21.34 31.00 -22.11
N ALA A 46 -20.57 31.66 -21.26
CA ALA A 46 -19.30 31.13 -20.77
C ALA A 46 -19.47 29.82 -19.96
N ARG A 47 -20.52 29.73 -19.13
CA ARG A 47 -20.89 28.49 -18.42
C ARG A 47 -21.28 27.36 -19.37
N THR A 48 -22.04 27.70 -20.42
CA THR A 48 -22.47 26.71 -21.43
C THR A 48 -21.30 26.20 -22.25
N GLU A 49 -20.33 27.05 -22.60
CA GLU A 49 -19.08 26.64 -23.28
C GLU A 49 -18.23 25.72 -22.38
N GLN A 50 -18.09 26.06 -21.10
CA GLN A 50 -17.37 25.26 -20.16
C GLN A 50 -18.02 23.89 -19.92
N GLN A 51 -19.38 23.84 -19.87
CA GLN A 51 -20.11 22.57 -19.82
C GLN A 51 -19.87 21.68 -21.04
N LYS A 52 -19.84 22.28 -22.23
CA LYS A 52 -19.55 21.54 -23.46
C LYS A 52 -18.12 20.96 -23.42
N LEU A 53 -17.15 21.74 -22.92
CA LEU A 53 -15.78 21.27 -22.75
C LEU A 53 -15.67 20.09 -21.79
N VAL A 54 -16.34 20.15 -20.64
CA VAL A 54 -16.39 19.05 -19.68
C VAL A 54 -16.96 17.79 -20.33
N LYS A 55 -18.08 17.92 -21.03
CA LYS A 55 -18.73 16.79 -21.72
C LYS A 55 -17.85 16.19 -22.82
N ASP A 56 -17.16 17.02 -23.62
CA ASP A 56 -16.20 16.54 -24.64
C ASP A 56 -15.05 15.74 -24.00
N LEU A 57 -14.50 16.22 -22.87
CA LEU A 57 -13.43 15.53 -22.16
C LEU A 57 -13.91 14.22 -21.55
N GLU A 58 -15.14 14.13 -21.03
CA GLU A 58 -15.75 12.89 -20.53
C GLU A 58 -15.92 11.86 -21.67
N GLU A 59 -16.44 12.29 -22.82
CA GLU A 59 -16.60 11.42 -23.99
C GLU A 59 -15.24 10.92 -24.51
N ARG A 60 -14.21 11.77 -24.50
CA ARG A 60 -12.84 11.39 -24.88
C ARG A 60 -12.24 10.40 -23.89
N GLU A 61 -12.39 10.62 -22.58
CA GLU A 61 -11.91 9.66 -21.56
C GLU A 61 -12.59 8.30 -21.74
N ALA A 62 -13.89 8.29 -21.90
CA ALA A 62 -14.68 7.07 -22.13
C ALA A 62 -14.23 6.32 -23.41
N GLY A 63 -14.02 7.05 -24.50
CA GLY A 63 -13.55 6.49 -25.76
C GLY A 63 -12.14 5.87 -25.66
N LEU A 64 -11.23 6.55 -25.01
CA LEU A 64 -9.86 6.05 -24.77
C LEU A 64 -9.84 4.83 -23.84
N LYS A 65 -10.65 4.83 -22.78
CA LYS A 65 -10.82 3.65 -21.92
C LYS A 65 -11.35 2.46 -22.69
N ALA A 66 -12.37 2.64 -23.52
CA ALA A 66 -12.91 1.55 -24.34
C ALA A 66 -11.86 0.98 -25.33
N GLN A 67 -10.94 1.82 -25.81
CA GLN A 67 -9.81 1.33 -26.64
C GLN A 67 -8.80 0.54 -25.80
N LEU A 68 -8.48 0.99 -24.61
CA LEU A 68 -7.59 0.28 -23.69
C LEU A 68 -8.15 -1.11 -23.35
N ASP A 69 -9.43 -1.17 -23.00
CA ASP A 69 -10.12 -2.42 -22.67
C ASP A 69 -10.13 -3.40 -23.86
N LYS A 70 -10.31 -2.89 -25.09
CA LYS A 70 -10.20 -3.72 -26.32
C LYS A 70 -8.79 -4.26 -26.50
N MET A 71 -7.75 -3.45 -26.33
CA MET A 71 -6.37 -3.88 -26.41
C MET A 71 -6.03 -4.94 -25.36
N ASP A 72 -6.48 -4.75 -24.13
CA ASP A 72 -6.28 -5.70 -23.05
C ASP A 72 -7.05 -7.02 -23.31
N ALA A 73 -8.26 -6.95 -23.84
CA ALA A 73 -9.04 -8.11 -24.25
C ALA A 73 -8.39 -8.87 -25.42
N GLU A 74 -7.85 -8.16 -26.42
CA GLU A 74 -7.12 -8.78 -27.52
C GLU A 74 -5.79 -9.40 -27.08
N ALA A 75 -5.05 -8.72 -26.22
CA ALA A 75 -3.82 -9.24 -25.62
C ALA A 75 -4.12 -10.53 -24.82
N LYS A 76 -5.21 -10.52 -24.05
CA LYS A 76 -5.67 -11.69 -23.31
C LYS A 76 -6.02 -12.85 -24.25
N LYS A 77 -6.80 -12.59 -25.32
CA LYS A 77 -7.14 -13.61 -26.32
C LYS A 77 -5.90 -14.19 -27.01
N LYS A 78 -4.92 -13.35 -27.36
CA LYS A 78 -3.66 -13.81 -27.98
C LYS A 78 -2.83 -14.66 -27.01
N MET A 79 -2.78 -14.27 -25.75
CA MET A 79 -2.11 -15.06 -24.71
C MET A 79 -2.81 -16.40 -24.47
N ASP A 80 -4.14 -16.41 -24.42
CA ASP A 80 -4.92 -17.63 -24.24
C ASP A 80 -4.75 -18.58 -25.45
N ALA A 81 -4.72 -18.05 -26.67
CA ALA A 81 -4.47 -18.83 -27.87
C ALA A 81 -3.02 -19.39 -27.95
N GLN A 82 -2.02 -18.64 -27.46
CA GLN A 82 -0.64 -19.14 -27.36
C GLN A 82 -0.50 -20.20 -26.27
N ASN A 83 -1.21 -20.06 -25.18
CA ASN A 83 -1.18 -21.03 -24.09
C ASN A 83 -1.85 -22.35 -24.47
N VAL A 84 -2.94 -22.32 -25.25
CA VAL A 84 -3.57 -23.52 -25.80
C VAL A 84 -2.62 -24.22 -26.76
N LYS A 85 -1.88 -23.49 -27.62
CA LYS A 85 -0.85 -24.08 -28.50
C LYS A 85 0.30 -24.70 -27.71
N ASN A 86 0.74 -24.06 -26.65
CA ASN A 86 1.83 -24.58 -25.80
C ASN A 86 1.41 -25.78 -24.93
N ALA A 87 0.13 -25.86 -24.53
CA ALA A 87 -0.41 -27.01 -23.81
C ALA A 87 -0.54 -28.27 -24.68
N ASN A 88 -0.65 -28.09 -26.01
CA ASN A 88 -0.77 -29.18 -26.96
C ASN A 88 0.55 -29.61 -27.64
N VAL A 89 1.68 -28.97 -27.30
CA VAL A 89 3.01 -29.35 -27.82
C VAL A 89 3.66 -30.35 -26.87
N GLY A 90 3.25 -31.57 -26.97
CA GLY A 90 3.87 -32.72 -26.33
C GLY A 90 3.19 -34.00 -26.81
N SER A 91 3.95 -34.91 -27.41
CA SER A 91 3.43 -36.17 -27.90
C SER A 91 3.32 -37.23 -26.79
N SER A 92 4.03 -37.08 -25.67
CA SER A 92 4.00 -38.00 -24.53
C SER A 92 3.07 -37.54 -23.42
N LYS A 93 2.52 -38.49 -22.68
CA LYS A 93 1.65 -38.22 -21.50
C LYS A 93 2.41 -37.41 -20.45
N GLU A 94 3.70 -37.66 -20.30
CA GLU A 94 4.57 -36.98 -19.33
C GLU A 94 4.82 -35.51 -19.70
N GLU A 95 5.03 -35.21 -20.98
CA GLU A 95 5.18 -33.85 -21.49
C GLU A 95 3.88 -33.03 -21.35
N LYS A 96 2.72 -33.67 -21.58
CA LYS A 96 1.42 -33.02 -21.35
C LYS A 96 1.20 -32.66 -19.89
N ILE A 97 1.58 -33.54 -18.96
CA ILE A 97 1.53 -33.28 -17.51
C ILE A 97 2.48 -32.16 -17.12
N LEU A 98 3.70 -32.14 -17.68
CA LEU A 98 4.70 -31.09 -17.41
C LEU A 98 4.22 -29.73 -17.90
N ASN A 99 3.67 -29.67 -19.10
CA ASN A 99 3.11 -28.44 -19.68
C ASN A 99 1.89 -27.95 -18.93
N ALA A 100 1.01 -28.86 -18.49
CA ALA A 100 -0.15 -28.55 -17.67
C ALA A 100 0.26 -27.96 -16.32
N LYS A 101 1.26 -28.52 -15.65
CA LYS A 101 1.83 -27.98 -14.39
C LYS A 101 2.41 -26.57 -14.61
N ALA A 102 3.18 -26.37 -15.68
CA ALA A 102 3.75 -25.06 -16.01
C ALA A 102 2.65 -24.01 -16.30
N GLU A 103 1.55 -24.43 -16.91
CA GLU A 103 0.42 -23.51 -17.20
C GLU A 103 -0.38 -23.15 -15.95
N ILE A 104 -0.57 -24.07 -15.00
CA ILE A 104 -1.16 -23.76 -13.70
C ILE A 104 -0.34 -22.68 -12.99
N VAL A 105 0.98 -22.85 -12.91
CA VAL A 105 1.87 -21.87 -12.29
C VAL A 105 1.74 -20.50 -12.99
N ARG A 106 1.73 -20.47 -14.33
CA ARG A 106 1.56 -19.23 -15.08
C ARG A 106 0.19 -18.57 -14.90
N ALA A 107 -0.88 -19.39 -14.90
CA ALA A 107 -2.24 -18.90 -14.71
C ALA A 107 -2.42 -18.28 -13.33
N THR A 108 -1.84 -18.92 -12.33
CA THR A 108 -1.90 -18.46 -10.93
C THR A 108 -1.09 -17.19 -10.72
N MET A 109 0.11 -17.11 -11.30
CA MET A 109 0.93 -15.88 -11.27
C MET A 109 0.24 -14.68 -11.95
N LYS A 110 -0.60 -14.94 -12.94
CA LYS A 110 -1.34 -13.90 -13.68
C LYS A 110 -2.76 -13.71 -13.17
N ASN A 111 -3.10 -14.33 -12.04
CA ASN A 111 -4.43 -14.29 -11.42
C ASN A 111 -5.57 -14.58 -12.41
N ARG A 112 -5.39 -15.57 -13.26
CA ARG A 112 -6.41 -16.02 -14.22
C ARG A 112 -6.83 -17.46 -13.96
N ALA A 113 -8.05 -17.78 -14.36
CA ALA A 113 -8.57 -19.14 -14.25
C ALA A 113 -7.74 -20.12 -15.13
N VAL A 114 -7.49 -21.29 -14.58
CA VAL A 114 -6.86 -22.41 -15.31
C VAL A 114 -7.87 -23.01 -16.28
N SER A 115 -7.42 -23.33 -17.51
CA SER A 115 -8.32 -23.94 -18.49
C SER A 115 -8.67 -25.39 -18.12
N GLN A 116 -9.89 -25.83 -18.48
CA GLN A 116 -10.37 -27.19 -18.21
C GLN A 116 -9.48 -28.26 -18.86
N GLU A 117 -8.84 -27.95 -19.98
CA GLU A 117 -7.92 -28.86 -20.69
C GLU A 117 -6.64 -29.14 -19.88
N VAL A 118 -6.15 -28.14 -19.16
CA VAL A 118 -4.99 -28.25 -18.27
C VAL A 118 -5.35 -29.08 -17.04
N LEU A 119 -6.54 -28.90 -16.48
CA LEU A 119 -7.07 -29.72 -15.39
C LEU A 119 -7.26 -31.16 -15.81
N ASN A 120 -7.84 -31.39 -16.99
CA ASN A 120 -8.02 -32.73 -17.57
C ASN A 120 -6.70 -33.45 -17.86
N ALA A 121 -5.64 -32.71 -18.27
CA ALA A 121 -4.31 -33.27 -18.50
C ALA A 121 -3.64 -33.75 -17.22
N LEU A 122 -4.05 -33.22 -16.08
CA LEU A 122 -3.59 -33.64 -14.72
C LEU A 122 -4.45 -34.74 -14.09
N GLY A 123 -5.54 -35.14 -14.75
CA GLY A 123 -6.44 -36.19 -14.26
C GLY A 123 -7.55 -35.69 -13.36
N ASP A 124 -7.78 -34.39 -13.29
CA ASP A 124 -8.83 -33.76 -12.47
C ASP A 124 -10.14 -33.52 -13.26
N GLY A 125 -10.35 -34.30 -14.30
CA GLY A 125 -11.62 -34.32 -15.03
C GLY A 125 -12.56 -35.34 -14.41
N SER A 126 -13.73 -34.91 -14.01
CA SER A 126 -14.80 -35.68 -13.33
C SER A 126 -15.28 -36.97 -14.03
N THR A 127 -14.62 -37.43 -15.09
CA THR A 127 -15.01 -38.58 -15.91
C THR A 127 -13.99 -39.72 -15.98
N LEU A 128 -12.81 -39.59 -15.37
CA LEU A 128 -11.80 -40.65 -15.35
C LEU A 128 -11.24 -40.83 -13.93
N GLY A 129 -11.93 -41.60 -13.14
CA GLY A 129 -11.64 -41.91 -11.76
C GLY A 129 -10.30 -42.61 -11.52
N ASN A 130 -9.18 -41.87 -11.50
CA ASN A 130 -7.90 -42.37 -11.03
C ASN A 130 -7.01 -41.33 -10.32
N GLY A 131 -7.38 -40.04 -10.26
CA GLY A 131 -6.65 -39.03 -9.48
C GLY A 131 -6.94 -39.09 -7.99
N ASP A 132 -8.17 -39.40 -7.61
CA ASP A 132 -8.65 -39.44 -6.23
C ASP A 132 -8.04 -40.58 -5.37
N LYS A 133 -7.40 -41.56 -5.99
CA LYS A 133 -6.78 -42.70 -5.28
C LYS A 133 -5.33 -42.44 -4.84
N ILE A 134 -4.72 -41.36 -5.20
CA ILE A 134 -3.32 -41.03 -4.82
C ILE A 134 -3.28 -40.10 -3.61
N LEU A 135 -4.38 -39.46 -3.29
CA LEU A 135 -4.50 -38.66 -2.07
C LEU A 135 -4.95 -39.57 -0.92
N PRO A 136 -4.24 -39.60 0.22
CA PRO A 136 -4.77 -40.30 1.40
C PRO A 136 -6.12 -39.70 1.73
N SER A 137 -7.13 -40.57 1.93
CA SER A 137 -8.52 -40.20 2.22
C SER A 137 -8.73 -39.40 3.53
N THR A 138 -7.65 -39.03 4.19
CA THR A 138 -7.61 -38.29 5.47
C THR A 138 -7.03 -36.88 5.34
N MET A 139 -6.65 -36.44 4.16
CA MET A 139 -6.27 -35.01 3.97
C MET A 139 -7.54 -34.17 3.94
N THR A 140 -7.74 -33.37 4.98
CA THR A 140 -8.76 -32.33 4.98
C THR A 140 -8.49 -31.32 3.85
N ASN A 141 -9.53 -30.90 3.13
CA ASN A 141 -9.44 -29.83 2.14
C ASN A 141 -9.14 -28.46 2.79
N GLU A 142 -8.87 -28.43 4.08
CA GLU A 142 -8.60 -27.25 4.86
C GLU A 142 -7.07 -27.10 5.03
N LEU A 143 -6.50 -26.10 4.40
CA LEU A 143 -5.12 -25.73 4.58
C LEU A 143 -5.01 -24.85 5.84
N LEU A 144 -4.44 -25.42 6.90
CA LEU A 144 -4.13 -24.66 8.11
C LEU A 144 -2.89 -23.79 7.86
N TYR A 145 -3.02 -22.51 8.11
CA TYR A 145 -1.90 -21.57 8.07
C TYR A 145 -2.00 -20.61 9.25
N GLU A 146 -0.83 -20.09 9.68
CA GLU A 146 -0.80 -19.09 10.73
C GLU A 146 -1.48 -17.80 10.29
N PRO A 147 -2.06 -17.01 11.24
CA PRO A 147 -2.65 -15.72 10.93
C PRO A 147 -1.68 -14.82 10.17
N LEU A 148 -2.14 -14.28 9.05
CA LEU A 148 -1.33 -13.42 8.20
C LEU A 148 -1.14 -12.05 8.86
N ALA A 149 0.10 -11.56 8.88
CA ALA A 149 0.39 -10.25 9.41
C ALA A 149 -0.21 -9.16 8.51
N THR A 150 -0.91 -8.24 9.13
CA THR A 150 -1.39 -7.01 8.48
C THR A 150 -0.62 -5.82 9.01
N ASN A 151 -0.53 -4.76 8.23
CA ASN A 151 0.05 -3.50 8.68
C ASN A 151 -1.08 -2.53 9.04
N PRO A 152 -1.29 -2.22 10.34
CA PRO A 152 -2.33 -1.29 10.76
C PRO A 152 -2.09 0.14 10.28
N LEU A 153 -0.84 0.51 9.96
CA LEU A 153 -0.52 1.83 9.41
C LEU A 153 -1.15 2.08 8.04
N ARG A 154 -1.50 1.02 7.28
CA ARG A 154 -2.16 1.16 5.97
C ARG A 154 -3.52 1.87 6.04
N SER A 155 -4.20 1.79 7.18
CA SER A 155 -5.49 2.45 7.40
C SER A 155 -5.38 3.92 7.78
N ILE A 156 -4.20 4.38 8.21
CA ILE A 156 -4.03 5.71 8.79
C ILE A 156 -2.95 6.55 8.11
N SER A 157 -1.96 5.91 7.47
CA SER A 157 -0.87 6.57 6.75
C SER A 157 -1.18 6.72 5.25
N THR A 158 -0.45 7.61 4.60
CA THR A 158 -0.54 7.80 3.14
C THR A 158 0.27 6.73 2.43
N PHE A 159 -0.32 6.05 1.45
CA PHE A 159 0.35 5.08 0.59
C PHE A 159 0.25 5.51 -0.87
N THR A 160 1.37 5.58 -1.56
CA THR A 160 1.44 5.93 -2.98
C THR A 160 2.32 4.95 -3.75
N ASN A 161 2.13 4.94 -5.07
CA ASN A 161 2.97 4.20 -6.01
C ASN A 161 3.40 5.15 -7.12
N ILE A 162 4.38 6.01 -6.79
CA ILE A 162 4.85 7.07 -7.69
C ILE A 162 6.37 6.92 -7.83
N THR A 163 6.82 6.81 -9.06
CA THR A 163 8.25 6.70 -9.39
C THR A 163 8.95 8.05 -9.19
N ASN A 164 10.08 8.04 -8.49
CA ASN A 164 10.88 9.23 -8.18
C ASN A 164 10.03 10.34 -7.52
N LEU A 165 9.29 9.98 -6.47
CA LEU A 165 8.46 10.93 -5.73
C LEU A 165 9.34 11.93 -4.97
N GLU A 166 9.11 13.21 -5.22
CA GLU A 166 9.65 14.33 -4.45
C GLU A 166 8.49 15.17 -3.96
N VAL A 167 8.49 15.51 -2.68
CA VAL A 167 7.46 16.33 -2.06
C VAL A 167 8.07 17.63 -1.56
N PRO A 168 7.78 18.78 -2.18
CA PRO A 168 8.25 20.06 -1.68
C PRO A 168 7.59 20.37 -0.32
N LYS A 169 8.38 20.85 0.60
CA LYS A 169 7.95 21.25 1.95
C LYS A 169 8.31 22.70 2.18
N ILE A 170 7.36 23.47 2.67
CA ILE A 170 7.57 24.85 3.11
C ILE A 170 7.18 24.91 4.59
N THR A 171 8.06 25.43 5.42
CA THR A 171 7.78 25.73 6.82
C THR A 171 7.89 27.23 7.03
N PHE A 172 6.93 27.78 7.75
CA PHE A 172 6.93 29.18 8.14
C PHE A 172 7.25 29.29 9.62
N SER A 173 8.08 30.24 9.99
CA SER A 173 8.33 30.59 11.39
C SER A 173 8.24 32.09 11.56
N LEU A 174 7.55 32.53 12.60
CA LEU A 174 7.55 33.91 13.07
C LEU A 174 8.46 33.95 14.31
N ASP A 175 9.57 34.68 14.20
CA ASP A 175 10.58 34.71 15.27
C ASP A 175 10.16 35.55 16.48
N ASP A 176 9.20 36.45 16.28
CA ASP A 176 8.78 37.40 17.29
C ASP A 176 7.29 37.68 17.13
N ASP A 177 6.54 37.45 18.19
CA ASP A 177 5.10 37.57 18.27
C ASP A 177 4.65 38.84 19.06
N ASP A 178 5.59 39.69 19.46
CA ASP A 178 5.28 40.94 20.15
C ASP A 178 4.54 41.93 19.25
N PHE A 179 3.63 42.69 19.85
CA PHE A 179 2.96 43.79 19.16
C PHE A 179 3.97 44.89 18.82
N ILE A 180 3.83 45.46 17.66
CA ILE A 180 4.64 46.60 17.19
C ILE A 180 3.90 47.91 17.41
N THR A 181 4.67 48.99 17.65
CA THR A 181 4.12 50.35 17.73
C THR A 181 4.04 51.01 16.34
N ASP A 182 3.25 52.08 16.24
CA ASP A 182 3.13 52.84 15.01
C ASP A 182 4.50 53.36 14.52
N GLY A 183 4.85 52.99 13.30
CA GLY A 183 6.12 53.38 12.67
C GLY A 183 7.24 52.31 12.76
N GLU A 184 7.01 51.21 13.47
CA GLU A 184 7.94 50.08 13.47
C GLU A 184 7.80 49.22 12.19
N THR A 185 8.88 48.54 11.82
CA THR A 185 8.87 47.61 10.68
C THR A 185 8.07 46.37 11.03
N ALA A 186 7.22 45.93 10.08
CA ALA A 186 6.50 44.67 10.21
C ALA A 186 7.45 43.49 10.47
N LYS A 187 7.04 42.56 11.32
CA LYS A 187 7.81 41.34 11.61
C LYS A 187 7.87 40.46 10.38
N GLU A 188 9.02 39.87 10.13
CA GLU A 188 9.25 38.98 8.99
C GLU A 188 8.75 37.58 9.30
N LEU A 189 7.90 37.03 8.44
CA LEU A 189 7.56 35.64 8.43
C LEU A 189 8.62 34.88 7.62
N ALA A 190 9.57 34.27 8.31
CA ALA A 190 10.60 33.47 7.64
C ALA A 190 10.02 32.21 7.00
N ALA A 191 10.28 32.00 5.73
CA ALA A 191 9.90 30.79 4.99
C ALA A 191 11.14 29.96 4.69
N SER A 192 11.14 28.72 5.19
CA SER A 192 12.16 27.71 4.84
C SER A 192 11.57 26.69 3.87
N THR A 193 12.28 26.45 2.78
CA THR A 193 11.90 25.45 1.77
C THR A 193 12.82 24.23 1.85
N ASP A 194 12.24 23.06 1.81
CA ASP A 194 12.94 21.78 1.78
C ASP A 194 12.24 20.83 0.80
N THR A 195 12.91 19.77 0.39
CA THR A 195 12.32 18.76 -0.49
C THR A 195 12.52 17.39 0.12
N ILE A 196 11.42 16.69 0.36
CA ILE A 196 11.44 15.32 0.84
C ILE A 196 11.58 14.40 -0.37
N VAL A 197 12.74 13.79 -0.52
CA VAL A 197 13.05 12.86 -1.62
C VAL A 197 12.81 11.43 -1.14
N PHE A 198 12.02 10.67 -1.90
CA PHE A 198 11.81 9.25 -1.66
C PHE A 198 12.85 8.43 -2.41
N THR A 199 13.53 7.55 -1.69
CA THR A 199 14.61 6.69 -2.18
C THR A 199 14.11 5.29 -2.51
N ARG A 200 14.91 4.51 -3.28
CA ARG A 200 14.59 3.15 -3.69
C ARG A 200 15.25 2.14 -2.76
N ASN A 201 14.54 1.69 -1.75
CA ASN A 201 15.02 0.63 -0.88
C ASN A 201 14.44 -0.71 -1.32
N LYS A 202 15.26 -1.51 -2.01
CA LYS A 202 14.86 -2.82 -2.53
C LYS A 202 14.82 -3.85 -1.42
N PHE A 203 13.73 -4.62 -1.37
CA PHE A 203 13.69 -5.83 -0.56
C PHE A 203 12.99 -6.96 -1.30
N LYS A 204 13.24 -8.18 -0.84
CA LYS A 204 12.63 -9.39 -1.37
C LYS A 204 12.02 -10.20 -0.24
N VAL A 205 10.85 -10.74 -0.50
CA VAL A 205 10.22 -11.75 0.34
C VAL A 205 10.08 -13.00 -0.52
N PHE A 206 10.44 -14.15 0.03
CA PHE A 206 10.30 -15.41 -0.69
C PHE A 206 9.58 -16.45 0.17
N CYS A 207 8.94 -17.39 -0.51
CA CYS A 207 8.28 -18.54 0.09
C CYS A 207 8.62 -19.77 -0.73
N ASP A 208 9.17 -20.79 -0.07
CA ASP A 208 9.50 -22.06 -0.68
C ASP A 208 8.38 -23.08 -0.40
N ILE A 209 7.94 -23.76 -1.44
CA ILE A 209 6.90 -24.77 -1.36
C ILE A 209 7.39 -26.06 -1.99
N THR A 210 7.20 -27.17 -1.29
CA THR A 210 7.58 -28.48 -1.80
C THR A 210 6.62 -28.95 -2.91
N GLU A 211 7.13 -29.74 -3.84
CA GLU A 211 6.30 -30.36 -4.88
C GLU A 211 5.15 -31.19 -4.34
N THR A 212 5.32 -31.80 -3.18
CA THR A 212 4.26 -32.60 -2.53
C THR A 212 3.06 -31.75 -2.14
N VAL A 213 3.30 -30.55 -1.59
CA VAL A 213 2.23 -29.60 -1.23
C VAL A 213 1.63 -28.98 -2.49
N LEU A 214 2.46 -28.65 -3.48
CA LEU A 214 2.00 -28.06 -4.73
C LEU A 214 1.10 -29.01 -5.54
N ASN A 215 1.37 -30.31 -5.50
CA ASN A 215 0.61 -31.34 -6.22
C ASN A 215 -0.56 -31.91 -5.39
N GLY A 216 -0.55 -31.73 -4.08
CA GLY A 216 -1.54 -32.30 -3.17
C GLY A 216 -2.73 -31.40 -2.84
N THR A 217 -2.69 -30.10 -3.20
CA THR A 217 -3.72 -29.15 -2.79
C THR A 217 -4.24 -28.38 -4.01
N ASN A 218 -5.52 -28.57 -4.33
CA ASN A 218 -6.18 -27.85 -5.44
C ASN A 218 -6.50 -26.40 -5.05
N THR A 219 -6.33 -25.50 -6.00
CA THR A 219 -6.89 -24.13 -6.13
C THR A 219 -6.59 -23.10 -5.04
N ASN A 220 -6.50 -23.46 -3.77
CA ASN A 220 -6.34 -22.47 -2.69
C ASN A 220 -4.88 -22.16 -2.31
N LEU A 221 -3.92 -23.01 -2.72
CA LEU A 221 -2.52 -22.88 -2.33
C LEU A 221 -1.91 -21.55 -2.79
N MET A 222 -2.20 -21.13 -4.01
CA MET A 222 -1.63 -19.88 -4.53
C MET A 222 -2.23 -18.63 -3.89
N ALA A 223 -3.49 -18.67 -3.48
CA ALA A 223 -4.07 -17.60 -2.68
C ALA A 223 -3.34 -17.48 -1.34
N VAL A 224 -3.03 -18.61 -0.70
CA VAL A 224 -2.27 -18.66 0.56
C VAL A 224 -0.83 -18.17 0.36
N VAL A 225 -0.16 -18.56 -0.74
CA VAL A 225 1.19 -18.09 -1.06
C VAL A 225 1.20 -16.58 -1.28
N ASN A 226 0.29 -16.05 -2.09
CA ASN A 226 0.18 -14.62 -2.32
C ASN A 226 -0.13 -13.87 -1.02
N ALA A 227 -1.03 -14.40 -0.20
CA ALA A 227 -1.34 -13.82 1.09
C ALA A 227 -0.14 -13.89 2.05
N GLY A 228 0.65 -14.98 2.02
CA GLY A 228 1.91 -15.11 2.75
C GLY A 228 2.96 -14.09 2.32
N LEU A 229 3.15 -13.87 1.03
CA LEU A 229 4.05 -12.84 0.49
C LEU A 229 3.58 -11.43 0.89
N GLN A 230 2.28 -11.14 0.84
CA GLN A 230 1.71 -9.88 1.31
C GLN A 230 1.89 -9.69 2.82
N SER A 231 1.76 -10.76 3.61
CA SER A 231 2.07 -10.75 5.04
C SER A 231 3.54 -10.41 5.31
N GLY A 232 4.46 -10.98 4.53
CA GLY A 232 5.89 -10.65 4.58
C GLY A 232 6.16 -9.18 4.28
N LEU A 233 5.47 -8.63 3.28
CA LEU A 233 5.51 -7.21 2.95
C LEU A 233 5.00 -6.34 4.11
N ALA A 234 3.85 -6.66 4.69
CA ALA A 234 3.28 -5.96 5.83
C ALA A 234 4.21 -5.99 7.07
N LYS A 235 4.87 -7.13 7.33
CA LYS A 235 5.91 -7.23 8.37
C LYS A 235 7.09 -6.30 8.09
N LYS A 236 7.52 -6.22 6.83
CA LYS A 236 8.63 -5.33 6.44
C LYS A 236 8.27 -3.86 6.61
N GLU A 237 7.09 -3.45 6.19
CA GLU A 237 6.59 -2.08 6.38
C GLU A 237 6.62 -1.69 7.87
N LYS A 238 6.04 -2.53 8.74
CA LYS A 238 6.06 -2.29 10.20
C LYS A 238 7.48 -2.21 10.75
N LYS A 239 8.35 -3.15 10.33
CA LYS A 239 9.75 -3.19 10.79
C LYS A 239 10.52 -1.94 10.39
N VAL A 240 10.28 -1.39 9.20
CA VAL A 240 10.94 -0.18 8.72
C VAL A 240 10.44 1.04 9.49
N ALA A 241 9.13 1.19 9.68
CA ALA A 241 8.54 2.32 10.37
C ALA A 241 8.88 2.37 11.88
N PHE A 242 9.04 1.20 12.51
CA PHE A 242 9.33 1.08 13.95
C PHE A 242 10.68 0.41 14.22
N ALA A 243 11.67 0.61 13.36
CA ALA A 243 13.03 0.13 13.62
C ALA A 243 13.58 0.81 14.88
N PRO A 244 14.17 0.03 15.84
CA PRO A 244 14.71 0.60 17.06
C PRO A 244 15.87 1.55 16.76
N ALA A 245 16.14 2.49 17.66
CA ALA A 245 17.07 3.60 17.45
C ALA A 245 18.46 3.17 16.96
N GLU A 246 18.98 2.02 17.42
CA GLU A 246 20.29 1.50 17.04
C GLU A 246 20.38 1.06 15.58
N SER A 247 19.23 0.75 14.96
CA SER A 247 19.10 0.32 13.55
C SER A 247 18.16 1.20 12.74
N ALA A 248 17.68 2.30 13.32
CA ALA A 248 16.76 3.22 12.68
C ALA A 248 17.45 3.95 11.52
N THR A 249 16.78 3.95 10.38
CA THR A 249 17.08 4.83 9.27
C THR A 249 16.10 6.00 9.29
N GLU A 250 16.25 6.99 8.42
CA GLU A 250 15.29 8.08 8.25
C GLU A 250 13.84 7.61 7.97
N MET A 251 13.67 6.33 7.68
CA MET A 251 12.37 5.69 7.50
C MET A 251 11.66 5.36 8.82
N SER A 252 12.35 5.40 9.96
CA SER A 252 11.78 5.03 11.25
C SER A 252 11.27 6.24 12.02
N PHE A 253 10.16 6.06 12.74
CA PHE A 253 9.72 7.02 13.75
C PHE A 253 10.76 7.22 14.88
N TYR A 254 11.64 6.24 15.08
CA TYR A 254 12.66 6.26 16.12
C TYR A 254 14.04 6.67 15.60
N HIS A 255 14.08 7.30 14.42
CA HIS A 255 15.34 7.84 13.90
C HIS A 255 15.90 8.91 14.83
N GLN A 256 17.22 8.84 15.02
CA GLN A 256 17.98 9.77 15.85
C GLN A 256 19.02 10.51 15.02
N THR A 257 19.13 11.80 15.25
CA THR A 257 20.26 12.61 14.78
C THR A 257 21.19 12.85 16.00
N GLY A 258 22.33 12.16 16.00
CA GLY A 258 23.19 12.09 17.20
C GLY A 258 22.55 11.25 18.30
N SER A 259 22.33 11.83 19.47
CA SER A 259 21.73 11.14 20.63
C SER A 259 20.28 11.54 20.89
N LYS A 260 19.63 12.26 19.98
CA LYS A 260 18.26 12.74 20.12
C LYS A 260 17.38 12.21 19.02
N TYR A 261 16.16 11.84 19.38
CA TYR A 261 15.15 11.51 18.39
C TYR A 261 14.80 12.74 17.54
N ASP A 262 14.58 12.53 16.28
CA ASP A 262 14.15 13.56 15.35
C ASP A 262 12.74 14.06 15.63
N ILE A 263 11.92 13.21 16.21
CA ILE A 263 10.58 13.52 16.72
C ILE A 263 10.72 13.92 18.18
N LYS A 264 10.03 14.96 18.59
CA LYS A 264 10.04 15.47 19.98
C LYS A 264 9.56 14.39 20.95
N GLU A 265 10.36 14.12 21.98
CA GLU A 265 9.96 13.30 23.12
C GLU A 265 9.15 14.14 24.12
N VAL A 266 8.09 13.54 24.64
CA VAL A 266 7.27 14.13 25.71
C VAL A 266 7.30 13.20 26.92
N GLU A 267 7.64 13.76 28.06
CA GLU A 267 7.84 13.02 29.31
C GLU A 267 6.57 12.96 30.14
N GLY A 268 6.43 11.89 30.93
CA GLY A 268 5.38 11.70 31.91
C GLY A 268 5.85 10.73 32.98
N ALA A 269 5.31 10.84 34.20
CA ALA A 269 5.62 9.94 35.31
C ALA A 269 5.09 8.51 35.07
N SER A 270 4.10 8.37 34.23
CA SER A 270 3.57 7.07 33.76
C SER A 270 3.39 7.08 32.23
N LEU A 271 3.25 5.89 31.66
CA LEU A 271 3.00 5.78 30.21
C LEU A 271 1.69 6.46 29.79
N PHE A 272 0.66 6.36 30.63
CA PHE A 272 -0.61 7.04 30.38
C PHE A 272 -0.42 8.55 30.38
N GLU A 273 0.25 9.11 31.40
CA GLU A 273 0.52 10.53 31.48
C GLU A 273 1.39 11.03 30.32
N ALA A 274 2.42 10.27 29.93
CA ALA A 274 3.25 10.61 28.78
C ALA A 274 2.44 10.70 27.50
N ILE A 275 1.45 9.80 27.29
CA ILE A 275 0.56 9.83 26.12
C ILE A 275 -0.36 11.05 26.18
N VAL A 276 -0.96 11.32 27.33
CA VAL A 276 -1.86 12.49 27.50
C VAL A 276 -1.08 13.81 27.33
N ASN A 277 0.11 13.90 27.88
CA ASN A 277 0.99 15.05 27.68
C ASN A 277 1.40 15.20 26.22
N ALA A 278 1.68 14.07 25.51
CA ALA A 278 2.00 14.08 24.10
C ALA A 278 0.82 14.56 23.23
N LEU A 279 -0.41 14.19 23.57
CA LEU A 279 -1.62 14.70 22.91
C LEU A 279 -1.82 16.20 23.17
N ALA A 280 -1.54 16.64 24.39
CA ALA A 280 -1.67 18.06 24.77
C ALA A 280 -0.55 18.95 24.19
N ASP A 281 0.63 18.39 23.91
CA ASP A 281 1.77 19.11 23.32
C ASP A 281 1.67 19.25 21.78
N LEU A 282 0.72 18.57 21.14
CA LEU A 282 0.47 18.73 19.71
C LEU A 282 -0.23 20.07 19.44
N GLU A 283 0.16 20.72 18.36
CA GLU A 283 -0.56 21.88 17.84
C GLU A 283 -1.99 21.49 17.44
N ASP A 284 -2.95 22.39 17.64
CA ASP A 284 -4.38 22.14 17.43
C ASP A 284 -4.71 21.53 16.05
N ASP A 285 -4.01 21.97 15.01
CA ASP A 285 -4.20 21.49 13.64
C ASP A 285 -3.84 20.01 13.48
N TYR A 286 -2.84 19.52 14.22
CA TYR A 286 -2.46 18.11 14.23
C TYR A 286 -3.27 17.32 15.27
N ALA A 287 -3.60 17.93 16.41
CA ALA A 287 -4.34 17.31 17.49
C ALA A 287 -5.73 16.82 17.06
N ALA A 288 -6.40 17.58 16.18
CA ALA A 288 -7.73 17.24 15.65
C ALA A 288 -7.80 15.86 14.98
N ASN A 289 -6.70 15.40 14.37
CA ASN A 289 -6.61 14.10 13.67
C ASN A 289 -5.61 13.15 14.34
N ALA A 290 -5.14 13.48 15.53
CA ALA A 290 -4.13 12.69 16.22
C ALA A 290 -4.64 11.30 16.58
N LYS A 291 -3.76 10.31 16.40
CA LYS A 291 -3.96 8.91 16.75
C LYS A 291 -2.77 8.44 17.57
N VAL A 292 -3.01 7.41 18.37
CA VAL A 292 -1.97 6.80 19.19
C VAL A 292 -1.66 5.40 18.64
N VAL A 293 -0.43 5.16 18.24
CA VAL A 293 0.05 3.84 17.85
C VAL A 293 0.91 3.28 18.96
N MET A 294 0.51 2.13 19.52
CA MET A 294 1.20 1.48 20.64
C MET A 294 1.09 -0.03 20.58
N LYS A 295 1.86 -0.73 21.43
CA LYS A 295 1.66 -2.16 21.63
C LYS A 295 0.41 -2.43 22.47
N LYS A 296 -0.22 -3.55 22.19
CA LYS A 296 -1.36 -4.02 23.00
C LYS A 296 -0.97 -4.30 24.45
N ALA A 297 0.26 -4.75 24.69
CA ALA A 297 0.80 -4.95 26.03
C ALA A 297 0.88 -3.65 26.83
N ASP A 298 1.31 -2.55 26.20
CA ASP A 298 1.41 -1.23 26.83
C ASP A 298 0.03 -0.71 27.22
N TYR A 299 -0.97 -0.91 26.36
CA TYR A 299 -2.35 -0.58 26.68
C TYR A 299 -2.87 -1.35 27.89
N TYR A 300 -2.64 -2.67 27.98
CA TYR A 300 -3.04 -3.43 29.15
C TYR A 300 -2.29 -3.02 30.41
N SER A 301 -1.03 -2.61 30.30
CA SER A 301 -0.27 -2.04 31.43
C SER A 301 -0.92 -0.75 31.94
N ILE A 302 -1.37 0.13 31.02
CA ILE A 302 -2.12 1.36 31.38
C ILE A 302 -3.42 1.00 32.10
N ILE A 303 -4.22 0.08 31.54
CA ILE A 303 -5.48 -0.36 32.15
C ILE A 303 -5.23 -0.91 33.56
N THR A 304 -4.22 -1.76 33.72
CA THR A 304 -3.89 -2.36 35.01
C THR A 304 -3.49 -1.31 36.03
N SER A 305 -2.74 -0.28 35.62
CA SER A 305 -2.34 0.81 36.51
C SER A 305 -3.50 1.74 36.92
N LEU A 306 -4.45 1.97 36.01
CA LEU A 306 -5.59 2.85 36.20
C LEU A 306 -6.78 2.17 36.92
N ALA A 307 -6.91 0.84 36.71
CA ALA A 307 -8.10 0.11 37.17
C ALA A 307 -8.30 0.06 38.68
N ASN A 308 -7.25 0.20 39.45
CA ASN A 308 -7.29 0.22 40.94
C ASN A 308 -8.28 -0.82 41.50
N ASN A 309 -8.17 -2.09 41.06
CA ASN A 309 -9.03 -3.23 41.35
C ASN A 309 -10.47 -3.15 40.76
N SER A 310 -10.80 -2.18 39.91
CA SER A 310 -12.07 -2.10 39.19
C SER A 310 -11.99 -2.83 37.84
N THR A 311 -13.03 -3.58 37.49
CA THR A 311 -13.15 -4.27 36.19
C THR A 311 -13.75 -3.38 35.11
N ALA A 312 -14.27 -2.20 35.44
CA ALA A 312 -14.99 -1.33 34.52
C ALA A 312 -14.12 -0.84 33.34
N LEU A 313 -12.84 -0.55 33.58
CA LEU A 313 -11.91 -0.08 32.53
C LEU A 313 -11.55 -1.16 31.49
N TYR A 314 -11.63 -2.44 31.87
CA TYR A 314 -11.40 -3.54 30.92
C TYR A 314 -12.49 -3.67 29.87
N ALA A 315 -13.69 -3.17 30.14
CA ALA A 315 -14.82 -3.14 29.20
C ALA A 315 -14.87 -1.86 28.37
N ALA A 316 -14.10 -0.82 28.74
CA ALA A 316 -14.07 0.45 28.02
C ALA A 316 -13.31 0.33 26.70
N GLN A 317 -13.75 1.08 25.68
CA GLN A 317 -13.03 1.20 24.43
C GLN A 317 -11.69 1.92 24.66
N PRO A 318 -10.59 1.53 23.97
CA PRO A 318 -9.29 2.20 24.13
C PRO A 318 -9.35 3.71 23.94
N GLU A 319 -10.16 4.18 23.00
CA GLU A 319 -10.38 5.60 22.72
C GLU A 319 -11.02 6.36 23.91
N GLN A 320 -11.88 5.70 24.66
CA GLN A 320 -12.52 6.29 25.83
C GLN A 320 -11.56 6.43 27.02
N VAL A 321 -10.55 5.57 27.08
CA VAL A 321 -9.54 5.60 28.15
C VAL A 321 -8.47 6.66 27.86
N ILE A 322 -8.02 6.75 26.61
CA ILE A 322 -6.88 7.59 26.21
C ILE A 322 -7.34 8.96 25.68
N GLY A 323 -8.60 9.06 25.21
CA GLY A 323 -9.14 10.28 24.64
C GLY A 323 -8.80 10.50 23.16
N ALA A 324 -8.13 9.54 22.51
CA ALA A 324 -7.80 9.57 21.09
C ALA A 324 -7.89 8.16 20.48
N PRO A 325 -8.12 8.01 19.15
CA PRO A 325 -8.13 6.71 18.49
C PRO A 325 -6.81 5.96 18.68
N VAL A 326 -6.91 4.71 19.14
CA VAL A 326 -5.76 3.85 19.43
C VAL A 326 -5.62 2.77 18.37
N ILE A 327 -4.42 2.62 17.86
CA ILE A 327 -4.06 1.61 16.87
C ILE A 327 -2.98 0.71 17.44
N PHE A 328 -3.26 -0.59 17.46
CA PHE A 328 -2.32 -1.54 17.99
C PHE A 328 -1.32 -2.02 16.93
N CYS A 329 -0.04 -1.85 17.21
CA CYS A 329 1.06 -2.34 16.41
C CYS A 329 2.09 -3.06 17.31
N ASP A 330 2.36 -4.31 16.99
CA ASP A 330 3.31 -5.17 17.72
C ASP A 330 4.76 -4.65 17.69
N MET A 331 5.12 -3.88 16.67
CA MET A 331 6.47 -3.32 16.49
C MET A 331 6.67 -1.95 17.16
N ALA A 332 5.61 -1.28 17.60
CA ALA A 332 5.70 0.04 18.25
C ALA A 332 6.27 -0.08 19.66
N THR A 333 7.60 -0.06 19.80
CA THR A 333 8.28 -0.17 21.09
C THR A 333 8.10 1.05 21.99
N ILE A 334 7.97 2.21 21.39
CA ILE A 334 7.64 3.47 22.05
C ILE A 334 6.32 3.93 21.43
N PRO A 335 5.29 4.27 22.22
CA PRO A 335 4.07 4.83 21.67
C PRO A 335 4.33 6.10 20.85
N VAL A 336 3.76 6.15 19.66
CA VAL A 336 3.83 7.29 18.75
C VAL A 336 2.47 7.96 18.70
N VAL A 337 2.45 9.24 19.00
CA VAL A 337 1.23 10.08 19.02
C VAL A 337 1.33 11.09 17.89
N GLY A 338 0.28 11.27 17.09
CA GLY A 338 0.29 12.30 16.05
C GLY A 338 -0.68 12.04 14.90
N ASP A 339 -0.62 12.93 13.91
CA ASP A 339 -1.40 12.81 12.67
C ASP A 339 -0.64 11.97 11.63
N PHE A 340 -1.04 10.72 11.48
CA PHE A 340 -0.41 9.77 10.56
C PHE A 340 -0.62 10.08 9.07
N LYS A 341 -1.42 11.06 8.70
CA LYS A 341 -1.48 11.59 7.34
C LYS A 341 -0.12 12.08 6.83
N TYR A 342 0.74 12.50 7.76
CA TYR A 342 2.11 12.92 7.47
C TYR A 342 3.13 11.78 7.48
N SER A 343 2.74 10.57 7.79
CA SER A 343 3.50 9.33 7.58
C SER A 343 3.20 8.82 6.17
N HIS A 344 4.21 8.74 5.30
CA HIS A 344 4.03 8.47 3.89
C HIS A 344 4.93 7.31 3.43
N PHE A 345 4.28 6.24 3.00
CA PHE A 345 4.91 5.11 2.33
C PHE A 345 4.80 5.28 0.82
N ASN A 346 5.90 5.18 0.11
CA ASN A 346 5.91 5.19 -1.34
C ASN A 346 6.53 3.91 -1.90
N TYR A 347 5.86 3.31 -2.87
CA TYR A 347 6.38 2.21 -3.69
C TYR A 347 6.83 2.80 -5.02
N ASP A 348 8.15 2.89 -5.20
CA ASP A 348 8.72 3.58 -6.36
C ASP A 348 8.50 2.83 -7.69
N LEU A 349 8.54 1.49 -7.66
CA LEU A 349 8.35 0.62 -8.81
C LEU A 349 7.23 -0.38 -8.54
N ASN A 350 6.64 -0.89 -9.62
CA ASN A 350 5.69 -2.00 -9.51
C ASN A 350 6.35 -3.22 -8.85
N MET A 351 5.60 -3.88 -7.98
CA MET A 351 6.05 -5.12 -7.36
C MET A 351 6.25 -6.19 -8.44
N LEU A 352 7.36 -6.92 -8.35
CA LEU A 352 7.68 -8.03 -9.24
C LEU A 352 7.45 -9.34 -8.51
N TYR A 353 6.76 -10.26 -9.18
CA TYR A 353 6.55 -11.62 -8.74
C TYR A 353 7.34 -12.56 -9.63
N ASP A 354 8.35 -13.20 -9.06
CA ASP A 354 9.20 -14.17 -9.73
C ASP A 354 8.99 -15.56 -9.14
N THR A 355 9.16 -16.59 -9.95
CA THR A 355 9.17 -17.98 -9.49
C THR A 355 10.39 -18.69 -10.01
N ASP A 356 10.96 -19.55 -9.17
CA ASP A 356 12.06 -20.42 -9.54
C ASP A 356 11.83 -21.83 -8.99
N LYS A 357 12.38 -22.82 -9.67
CA LYS A 357 12.33 -24.22 -9.25
C LYS A 357 13.72 -24.76 -9.05
N ASN A 358 14.01 -25.16 -7.82
CA ASN A 358 15.22 -25.90 -7.54
C ASN A 358 15.01 -27.40 -7.85
N VAL A 359 15.51 -27.83 -9.01
CA VAL A 359 15.34 -29.22 -9.46
C VAL A 359 16.00 -30.25 -8.54
N LYS A 360 17.06 -29.85 -7.82
CA LYS A 360 17.79 -30.77 -6.92
C LYS A 360 17.01 -31.03 -5.63
N THR A 361 16.29 -30.05 -5.12
CA THR A 361 15.58 -30.14 -3.84
C THR A 361 14.07 -30.34 -4.01
N GLY A 362 13.53 -30.17 -5.23
CA GLY A 362 12.09 -30.21 -5.50
C GLY A 362 11.31 -29.03 -4.88
N LEU A 363 12.00 -27.94 -4.52
CA LEU A 363 11.38 -26.73 -3.97
C LEU A 363 11.02 -25.78 -5.10
N ASN A 364 9.82 -25.22 -5.01
CA ASN A 364 9.38 -24.11 -5.84
C ASN A 364 9.40 -22.83 -5.00
N SER A 365 10.24 -21.88 -5.40
CA SER A 365 10.41 -20.61 -4.70
C SER A 365 9.57 -19.53 -5.38
N PHE A 366 8.74 -18.86 -4.59
CA PHE A 366 7.96 -17.69 -5.00
C PHE A 366 8.57 -16.46 -4.37
N VAL A 367 8.92 -15.48 -5.17
CA VAL A 367 9.64 -14.28 -4.71
C VAL A 367 8.83 -13.03 -5.05
N LEU A 368 8.57 -12.22 -4.03
CA LEU A 368 8.04 -10.87 -4.18
C LEU A 368 9.19 -9.87 -4.01
N THR A 369 9.47 -9.10 -5.05
CA THR A 369 10.43 -7.99 -5.00
C THR A 369 9.66 -6.68 -4.99
N ALA A 370 10.00 -5.80 -4.04
CA ALA A 370 9.42 -4.46 -3.96
C ALA A 370 10.50 -3.42 -3.63
N TRP A 371 10.22 -2.17 -3.98
CA TRP A 371 11.03 -1.00 -3.65
C TRP A 371 10.16 -0.05 -2.84
N ILE A 372 10.51 0.12 -1.58
CA ILE A 372 9.73 0.90 -0.62
C ILE A 372 10.60 1.98 0.01
N ASP A 373 9.99 3.11 0.27
CA ASP A 373 10.50 4.11 1.20
C ASP A 373 9.37 4.60 2.11
N HIS A 374 9.73 4.99 3.31
CA HIS A 374 8.84 5.61 4.27
C HIS A 374 9.46 6.91 4.76
N LYS A 375 8.73 8.01 4.66
CA LYS A 375 9.18 9.33 5.12
C LYS A 375 8.11 9.98 5.99
N ILE A 376 8.59 10.65 7.02
CA ILE A 376 7.78 11.49 7.89
C ILE A 376 7.82 12.89 7.33
N LYS A 377 6.75 13.32 6.66
CA LYS A 377 6.67 14.61 5.96
C LYS A 377 6.83 15.80 6.91
N MET A 378 6.21 15.71 8.08
CA MET A 378 6.27 16.74 9.13
C MET A 378 6.59 16.07 10.46
N LYS A 379 7.78 16.30 10.99
CA LYS A 379 8.19 15.76 12.31
C LYS A 379 7.41 16.41 13.44
N SER A 380 7.00 17.68 13.30
CA SER A 380 6.16 18.41 14.24
C SER A 380 4.77 17.80 14.46
N ALA A 381 4.27 17.04 13.49
CA ALA A 381 2.98 16.35 13.59
C ALA A 381 3.01 15.11 14.49
N PHE A 382 4.17 14.76 15.06
CA PHE A 382 4.35 13.56 15.87
C PHE A 382 5.04 13.86 17.21
N ARG A 383 4.74 13.01 18.19
CA ARG A 383 5.40 12.98 19.50
C ARG A 383 5.76 11.55 19.86
N LEU A 384 6.89 11.37 20.51
CA LEU A 384 7.29 10.12 21.15
C LEU A 384 7.07 10.24 22.64
N THR A 385 6.57 9.17 23.26
CA THR A 385 6.35 9.15 24.70
C THR A 385 7.60 8.66 25.42
N LYS A 386 7.93 9.30 26.53
CA LYS A 386 9.03 8.89 27.41
C LYS A 386 8.55 8.84 28.85
N VAL A 387 8.75 7.73 29.50
CA VAL A 387 8.46 7.59 30.93
C VAL A 387 9.71 7.98 31.71
N THR A 388 9.56 8.97 32.56
CA THR A 388 10.61 9.39 33.47
C THR A 388 10.14 9.01 34.88
N PRO A 389 10.85 8.09 35.57
CA PRO A 389 10.46 7.64 36.91
C PRO A 389 10.56 8.72 37.98
#